data_da936c6da65b4404b30b0615f9f543a6
#
_entry.id   da936c6da65b4404b30b0615f9f543a6
#
_cell.length_a   1.000
_cell.length_b   1.000
_cell.length_c   1.000
_cell.angle_alpha   90.00
_cell.angle_beta   90.00
_cell.angle_gamma   90.00
#
_symmetry.space_group_name_H-M   'P 1'
#
loop_
_entity.id
_entity.type
_entity.pdbx_description
1 polymer ?
#
loop_
_entity_poly.entity_id
_entity_poly.type
_entity_poly.pdbx_seq_one_letter_code
_entity_poly.pdbx_strand_id
1 'polypeptide(L)'
;MQATKSYEEIIDFIAAGTTPEAVVAFHPSDSVQQRVTGLIERSEDGSISTEEQSELDDYLQLEHIMIMAKARARQYTQLAK
;
A
#
# COMPACT_ATOMS: atom_id res chain seq x y z
N MET A 1 -13.85 -14.50 -2.56
CA MET A 1 -13.70 -13.47 -1.51
C MET A 1 -13.19 -12.17 -2.09
N GLN A 2 -13.75 -11.08 -1.68
CA GLN A 2 -13.39 -9.79 -2.21
C GLN A 2 -12.45 -9.07 -1.28
N ALA A 3 -11.52 -8.33 -1.84
CA ALA A 3 -10.74 -7.39 -1.07
C ALA A 3 -11.69 -6.27 -0.63
N THR A 4 -11.73 -5.98 0.64
CA THR A 4 -12.65 -5.00 1.19
C THR A 4 -11.97 -3.70 1.57
N LYS A 5 -10.66 -3.75 1.81
CA LYS A 5 -9.90 -2.58 2.24
C LYS A 5 -8.72 -2.36 1.32
N SER A 6 -8.41 -1.09 1.09
CA SER A 6 -7.33 -0.71 0.18
C SER A 6 -5.97 -1.25 0.62
N TYR A 7 -5.74 -1.41 1.93
CA TYR A 7 -4.43 -1.83 2.43
C TYR A 7 -4.22 -3.35 2.39
N GLU A 8 -5.26 -4.13 2.07
CA GLU A 8 -5.15 -5.59 2.18
C GLU A 8 -4.15 -6.17 1.19
N GLU A 9 -3.99 -5.57 0.01
CA GLU A 9 -2.98 -6.04 -0.94
C GLU A 9 -1.57 -5.94 -0.36
N ILE A 10 -1.29 -4.88 0.38
CA ILE A 10 0.02 -4.73 1.03
C ILE A 10 0.21 -5.80 2.10
N ILE A 11 -0.81 -6.02 2.91
CA ILE A 11 -0.75 -7.03 3.97
C ILE A 11 -0.53 -8.42 3.36
N ASP A 12 -1.30 -8.76 2.32
CA ASP A 12 -1.19 -10.06 1.67
C ASP A 12 0.18 -10.25 1.03
N PHE A 13 0.71 -9.20 0.41
CA PHE A 13 2.03 -9.25 -0.20
C PHE A 13 3.10 -9.57 0.85
N ILE A 14 3.04 -8.90 2.00
CA ILE A 14 4.00 -9.13 3.07
C ILE A 14 3.81 -10.52 3.68
N ALA A 15 2.57 -10.91 3.94
CA ALA A 15 2.28 -12.18 4.61
C ALA A 15 2.66 -13.39 3.78
N ALA A 16 2.60 -13.27 2.47
CA ALA A 16 2.95 -14.38 1.57
C ALA A 16 4.45 -14.62 1.50
N GLY A 17 5.24 -13.73 2.03
CA GLY A 17 6.71 -13.79 1.92
C GLY A 17 7.17 -13.20 0.60
N THR A 18 8.33 -12.56 0.61
CA THR A 18 8.76 -11.83 -0.56
C THR A 18 10.28 -11.76 -0.64
N THR A 19 10.76 -11.29 -1.78
CA THR A 19 12.19 -11.08 -2.05
C THR A 19 12.44 -9.59 -2.24
N PRO A 20 13.71 -9.13 -2.14
CA PRO A 20 13.99 -7.73 -2.40
C PRO A 20 13.54 -7.28 -3.79
N GLU A 21 13.69 -8.14 -4.80
CA GLU A 21 13.26 -7.82 -6.16
C GLU A 21 11.74 -7.62 -6.23
N ALA A 22 10.99 -8.48 -5.57
CA ALA A 22 9.53 -8.36 -5.55
C ALA A 22 9.08 -7.11 -4.82
N VAL A 23 9.76 -6.75 -3.74
CA VAL A 23 9.45 -5.53 -3.00
C VAL A 23 9.64 -4.30 -3.88
N VAL A 24 10.77 -4.22 -4.59
CA VAL A 24 11.03 -3.09 -5.49
C VAL A 24 9.96 -2.99 -6.57
N ALA A 25 9.49 -4.12 -7.07
CA ALA A 25 8.51 -4.17 -8.16
C ALA A 25 7.06 -4.00 -7.71
N PHE A 26 6.79 -4.08 -6.41
CA PHE A 26 5.42 -4.05 -5.92
C PHE A 26 4.75 -2.69 -6.20
N HIS A 27 3.51 -2.73 -6.66
CA HIS A 27 2.63 -1.58 -6.68
C HIS A 27 1.20 -2.06 -6.50
N PRO A 28 0.32 -1.23 -5.93
CA PRO A 28 -1.08 -1.62 -5.77
C PRO A 28 -1.78 -1.77 -7.12
N SER A 29 -2.82 -2.59 -7.16
CA SER A 29 -3.63 -2.74 -8.36
C SER A 29 -4.33 -1.43 -8.71
N ASP A 30 -4.79 -1.33 -9.97
CA ASP A 30 -5.54 -0.17 -10.42
C ASP A 30 -6.79 0.07 -9.58
N SER A 31 -7.50 -1.01 -9.22
CA SER A 31 -8.69 -0.88 -8.40
C SER A 31 -8.39 -0.31 -7.01
N VAL A 32 -7.27 -0.71 -6.42
CA VAL A 32 -6.85 -0.15 -5.13
C VAL A 32 -6.48 1.31 -5.28
N GLN A 33 -5.75 1.67 -6.34
CA GLN A 33 -5.38 3.05 -6.58
C GLN A 33 -6.60 3.95 -6.73
N GLN A 34 -7.62 3.47 -7.46
CA GLN A 34 -8.87 4.20 -7.63
C GLN A 34 -9.60 4.38 -6.30
N ARG A 35 -9.63 3.33 -5.47
CA ARG A 35 -10.26 3.43 -4.17
C ARG A 35 -9.55 4.45 -3.28
N VAL A 36 -8.23 4.42 -3.26
CA VAL A 36 -7.45 5.36 -2.44
C VAL A 36 -7.67 6.79 -2.92
N THR A 37 -7.67 7.01 -4.23
CA THR A 37 -7.95 8.34 -4.78
C THR A 37 -9.31 8.84 -4.31
N GLY A 38 -10.33 7.97 -4.35
CA GLY A 38 -11.66 8.33 -3.88
C GLY A 38 -11.69 8.65 -2.39
N LEU A 39 -10.95 7.89 -1.57
CA LEU A 39 -10.88 8.15 -0.14
C LEU A 39 -10.21 9.50 0.13
N ILE A 40 -9.14 9.81 -0.58
CA ILE A 40 -8.44 11.09 -0.43
C ILE A 40 -9.36 12.24 -0.79
N GLU A 41 -10.09 12.12 -1.90
CA GLU A 41 -11.01 13.16 -2.34
C GLU A 41 -12.11 13.42 -1.30
N ARG A 42 -12.69 12.35 -0.74
CA ARG A 42 -13.72 12.49 0.28
C ARG A 42 -13.16 13.05 1.58
N SER A 43 -11.90 12.70 1.91
CA SER A 43 -11.25 13.28 3.08
C SER A 43 -11.06 14.78 2.90
N GLU A 44 -10.69 15.22 1.70
CA GLU A 44 -10.45 16.62 1.43
C GLU A 44 -11.74 17.45 1.43
N ASP A 45 -12.85 16.88 0.97
CA ASP A 45 -14.11 17.62 0.92
C ASP A 45 -14.98 17.42 2.16
N GLY A 46 -14.51 16.62 3.12
CA GLY A 46 -15.19 16.43 4.40
C GLY A 46 -16.32 15.41 4.37
N SER A 47 -16.51 14.69 3.28
CA SER A 47 -17.60 13.72 3.16
C SER A 47 -17.22 12.30 3.57
N ILE A 48 -15.97 12.08 3.96
CA ILE A 48 -15.48 10.74 4.30
C ILE A 48 -16.10 10.26 5.62
N SER A 49 -16.45 8.98 5.69
CA SER A 49 -16.95 8.40 6.93
C SER A 49 -15.79 8.11 7.90
N THR A 50 -16.12 7.89 9.17
CA THR A 50 -15.12 7.53 10.18
C THR A 50 -14.40 6.25 9.80
N GLU A 51 -15.15 5.26 9.31
CA GLU A 51 -14.55 3.99 8.90
C GLU A 51 -13.63 4.15 7.70
N GLU A 52 -14.05 4.96 6.72
CA GLU A 52 -13.25 5.24 5.56
C GLU A 52 -11.97 6.00 5.91
N GLN A 53 -12.08 6.95 6.84
CA GLN A 53 -10.89 7.69 7.30
C GLN A 53 -9.90 6.75 7.97
N SER A 54 -10.39 5.82 8.78
CA SER A 54 -9.54 4.82 9.41
C SER A 54 -8.84 3.94 8.38
N GLU A 55 -9.56 3.52 7.35
CA GLU A 55 -8.96 2.74 6.26
C GLU A 55 -7.86 3.54 5.55
N LEU A 56 -8.14 4.81 5.27
CA LEU A 56 -7.17 5.66 4.57
C LEU A 56 -5.91 5.84 5.43
N ASP A 57 -6.10 6.10 6.72
CA ASP A 57 -4.96 6.27 7.62
C ASP A 57 -4.08 5.02 7.67
N ASP A 58 -4.71 3.84 7.74
CA ASP A 58 -3.97 2.58 7.74
C ASP A 58 -3.25 2.36 6.42
N TYR A 59 -3.90 2.67 5.30
CA TYR A 59 -3.29 2.53 3.99
C TYR A 59 -2.05 3.42 3.88
N LEU A 60 -2.16 4.68 4.29
CA LEU A 60 -1.04 5.62 4.17
C LEU A 60 0.13 5.20 5.05
N GLN A 61 -0.15 4.64 6.22
CA GLN A 61 0.87 4.12 7.11
C GLN A 61 1.63 2.96 6.46
N LEU A 62 0.89 2.00 5.89
CA LEU A 62 1.50 0.85 5.24
C LEU A 62 2.22 1.26 3.96
N GLU A 63 1.67 2.20 3.21
CA GLU A 63 2.34 2.72 2.03
C GLU A 63 3.69 3.35 2.39
N HIS A 64 3.71 4.10 3.48
CA HIS A 64 4.96 4.72 3.94
C HIS A 64 6.01 3.65 4.28
N ILE A 65 5.59 2.59 4.97
CA ILE A 65 6.47 1.47 5.28
C ILE A 65 6.99 0.82 3.99
N MET A 66 6.11 0.65 2.99
CA MET A 66 6.51 0.08 1.71
C MET A 66 7.51 0.96 0.97
N ILE A 67 7.36 2.28 1.04
CA ILE A 67 8.33 3.20 0.44
C ILE A 67 9.70 3.00 1.07
N MET A 68 9.76 2.93 2.39
CA MET A 68 11.01 2.68 3.09
C MET A 68 11.57 1.30 2.78
N ALA A 69 10.70 0.29 2.71
CA ALA A 69 11.12 -1.07 2.38
C ALA A 69 11.68 -1.15 0.97
N LYS A 70 11.08 -0.45 0.02
CA LYS A 70 11.59 -0.42 -1.35
C LYS A 70 12.98 0.21 -1.41
N ALA A 71 13.19 1.30 -0.67
CA ALA A 71 14.50 1.94 -0.63
C ALA A 71 15.55 0.97 -0.09
N ARG A 72 15.23 0.24 0.97
CA ARG A 72 16.16 -0.74 1.53
C ARG A 72 16.36 -1.93 0.59
N ALA A 73 15.29 -2.40 -0.06
CA ALA A 73 15.37 -3.53 -0.97
C ALA A 73 16.27 -3.23 -2.16
N ARG A 74 16.27 -2.00 -2.65
CA ARG A 74 17.18 -1.60 -3.74
C ARG A 74 18.63 -1.77 -3.34
N GLN A 75 18.96 -1.50 -2.09
CA GLN A 75 20.32 -1.70 -1.61
C GLN A 75 20.69 -3.18 -1.65
N TYR A 76 19.78 -4.07 -1.26
CA TYR A 76 20.05 -5.50 -1.30
C TYR A 76 20.21 -6.00 -2.73
N THR A 77 19.41 -5.51 -3.68
CA THR A 77 19.53 -5.93 -5.06
C THR A 77 20.85 -5.46 -5.67
N GLN A 78 21.32 -4.29 -5.28
CA GLN A 78 22.62 -3.77 -5.76
C GLN A 78 23.78 -4.57 -5.18
N LEU A 79 23.69 -4.95 -3.90
CA LEU A 79 24.76 -5.70 -3.27
C LEU A 79 24.85 -7.13 -3.78
N ALA A 80 23.79 -7.66 -4.35
CA ALA A 80 23.77 -9.01 -4.88
C ALA A 80 24.55 -9.16 -6.19
N LYS A 81 25.00 -8.08 -6.79
CA LYS A 81 25.73 -8.13 -8.07
C LYS A 81 27.22 -8.40 -7.87
#